data_5d6f00a326759841cdc0e9bd006df5d6
#
_entry.id   5d6f00a326759841cdc0e9bd006df5d6
#
_cell.length_a   1.000
_cell.length_b   1.000
_cell.length_c   1.000
_cell.angle_alpha   90.00
_cell.angle_beta   90.00
_cell.angle_gamma   90.00
#
_symmetry.space_group_name_H-M   'P 1'
#
loop_
_entity.id
_entity.type
_entity.pdbx_description
1 polymer ?
#
loop_
_entity_poly.entity_id
_entity_poly.type
_entity_poly.pdbx_seq_one_letter_code
_entity_poly.pdbx_strand_id
1 'polypeptide(L)'
;EKTLAKLMLLGADCDHEAMTGEEVIRRLGQGYHVSLRHSSIRPDLPGILEYLQEYGLKSYDKCFFNTDGSSPGFYKEGFTDSLIKIAIDKGVPLIEAYNMASLNIARYYHIEYLHGNIATGRVANINFLEEKDNPTPRSVLSKGQWVKKDGAACAEYKSPLQWEEYGLSPLALDWDLTEDDLQYSMPFGINMENSVITKPYSIHIDISREVL
;
A
#
# COMPACT_ATOMS: atom_id res chain seq x y z
N GLU A 1 1.87 0.82 -25.24
CA GLU A 1 1.26 -0.53 -25.40
C GLU A 1 2.27 -1.56 -25.90
N LYS A 2 3.01 -1.33 -27.00
CA LYS A 2 3.99 -2.30 -27.53
C LYS A 2 5.08 -2.66 -26.52
N THR A 3 5.54 -1.74 -25.69
CA THR A 3 6.55 -1.99 -24.66
C THR A 3 6.00 -2.89 -23.56
N LEU A 4 4.79 -2.61 -23.06
CA LEU A 4 4.12 -3.45 -22.06
C LEU A 4 3.90 -4.88 -22.58
N ALA A 5 3.36 -5.02 -23.81
CA ALA A 5 3.19 -6.32 -24.43
C ALA A 5 4.51 -7.10 -24.55
N LYS A 6 5.61 -6.41 -24.90
CA LYS A 6 6.93 -7.03 -24.98
C LYS A 6 7.45 -7.46 -23.60
N LEU A 7 7.26 -6.65 -22.57
CA LEU A 7 7.64 -6.98 -21.19
C LEU A 7 6.83 -8.18 -20.67
N MET A 8 5.52 -8.22 -20.97
CA MET A 8 4.67 -9.37 -20.62
C MET A 8 5.19 -10.68 -21.24
N LEU A 9 5.59 -10.64 -22.51
CA LEU A 9 6.20 -11.80 -23.19
C LEU A 9 7.55 -12.23 -22.60
N LEU A 10 8.21 -11.32 -21.88
CA LEU A 10 9.47 -11.59 -21.17
C LEU A 10 9.24 -12.00 -19.70
N GLY A 11 7.99 -12.15 -19.27
CA GLY A 11 7.62 -12.65 -17.95
C GLY A 11 7.29 -11.58 -16.91
N ALA A 12 7.23 -10.29 -17.29
CA ALA A 12 6.77 -9.24 -16.40
C ALA A 12 5.23 -9.18 -16.43
N ASP A 13 4.56 -9.77 -15.45
CA ASP A 13 3.11 -9.98 -15.42
C ASP A 13 2.38 -9.14 -14.35
N CYS A 14 3.11 -8.31 -13.60
CA CYS A 14 2.56 -7.39 -12.62
C CYS A 14 3.17 -5.99 -12.80
N ASP A 15 2.37 -4.97 -12.56
CA ASP A 15 2.78 -3.55 -12.61
C ASP A 15 2.14 -2.75 -11.48
N HIS A 16 2.89 -1.83 -10.87
CA HIS A 16 2.41 -0.89 -9.85
C HIS A 16 2.64 0.58 -10.22
N GLU A 17 3.05 0.84 -11.47
CA GLU A 17 3.39 2.18 -11.95
C GLU A 17 2.23 2.92 -12.62
N ALA A 18 1.05 2.29 -12.76
CA ALA A 18 -0.13 2.98 -13.28
C ALA A 18 -0.53 4.15 -12.38
N MET A 19 -0.65 5.35 -12.98
CA MET A 19 -1.06 6.59 -12.29
C MET A 19 -2.53 6.94 -12.56
N THR A 20 -3.11 6.38 -13.61
CA THR A 20 -4.48 6.67 -14.03
C THR A 20 -5.27 5.40 -14.26
N GLY A 21 -6.60 5.48 -14.14
CA GLY A 21 -7.47 4.33 -14.41
C GLY A 21 -7.37 3.84 -15.86
N GLU A 22 -7.15 4.74 -16.82
CA GLU A 22 -6.93 4.36 -18.23
C GLU A 22 -5.67 3.48 -18.38
N GLU A 23 -4.59 3.82 -17.68
CA GLU A 23 -3.37 3.01 -17.66
C GLU A 23 -3.60 1.65 -17.02
N VAL A 24 -4.43 1.58 -15.98
CA VAL A 24 -4.85 0.31 -15.37
C VAL A 24 -5.60 -0.56 -16.38
N ILE A 25 -6.61 0.00 -17.07
CA ILE A 25 -7.40 -0.73 -18.08
C ILE A 25 -6.49 -1.26 -19.20
N ARG A 26 -5.54 -0.47 -19.67
CA ARG A 26 -4.57 -0.91 -20.69
C ARG A 26 -3.73 -2.10 -20.23
N ARG A 27 -3.32 -2.14 -18.98
CA ARG A 27 -2.55 -3.24 -18.39
C ARG A 27 -3.40 -4.49 -18.21
N LEU A 28 -4.59 -4.35 -17.64
CA LEU A 28 -5.56 -5.45 -17.50
C LEU A 28 -5.90 -6.07 -18.86
N GLY A 29 -6.10 -5.25 -19.89
CA GLY A 29 -6.37 -5.68 -21.26
C GLY A 29 -5.22 -6.48 -21.91
N GLN A 30 -4.00 -6.34 -21.39
CA GLN A 30 -2.83 -7.12 -21.83
C GLN A 30 -2.56 -8.34 -20.92
N GLY A 31 -3.37 -8.55 -19.88
CA GLY A 31 -3.25 -9.70 -18.98
C GLY A 31 -2.48 -9.45 -17.71
N TYR A 32 -1.94 -8.25 -17.48
CA TYR A 32 -1.24 -7.90 -16.26
C TYR A 32 -2.12 -8.02 -15.01
N HIS A 33 -1.49 -8.36 -13.91
CA HIS A 33 -1.98 -7.99 -12.59
C HIS A 33 -1.56 -6.55 -12.32
N VAL A 34 -2.42 -5.77 -11.67
CA VAL A 34 -2.14 -4.37 -11.37
C VAL A 34 -2.22 -4.11 -9.87
N SER A 35 -1.11 -3.71 -9.31
CA SER A 35 -1.02 -3.29 -7.93
C SER A 35 -1.37 -1.81 -7.83
N LEU A 36 -2.59 -1.50 -7.36
CA LEU A 36 -3.11 -0.14 -7.25
C LEU A 36 -2.44 0.57 -6.09
N ARG A 37 -1.66 1.58 -6.41
CA ARG A 37 -0.83 2.29 -5.43
C ARG A 37 -1.55 3.46 -4.79
N HIS A 38 -1.35 3.58 -3.47
CA HIS A 38 -1.64 4.78 -2.71
C HIS A 38 -0.51 5.04 -1.72
N SER A 39 0.30 6.04 -1.98
CA SER A 39 1.50 6.32 -1.19
C SER A 39 1.59 7.79 -0.82
N SER A 40 2.52 8.12 0.09
CA SER A 40 2.74 9.50 0.53
C SER A 40 3.16 10.46 -0.59
N ILE A 41 3.79 9.94 -1.66
CA ILE A 41 4.23 10.73 -2.82
C ILE A 41 3.20 10.66 -3.94
N ARG A 42 2.55 9.49 -4.10
CA ARG A 42 1.62 9.21 -5.19
C ARG A 42 0.29 8.66 -4.65
N PRO A 43 -0.61 9.53 -4.21
CA PRO A 43 -1.93 9.15 -3.70
C PRO A 43 -2.92 8.90 -4.86
N ASP A 44 -2.55 8.03 -5.81
CA ASP A 44 -3.26 7.87 -7.10
C ASP A 44 -4.57 7.09 -6.98
N LEU A 45 -4.72 6.25 -5.94
CA LEU A 45 -5.82 5.28 -5.81
C LEU A 45 -7.23 5.88 -5.96
N PRO A 46 -7.59 7.03 -5.33
CA PRO A 46 -8.94 7.57 -5.47
C PRO A 46 -9.32 7.88 -6.91
N GLY A 47 -8.45 8.55 -7.66
CA GLY A 47 -8.69 8.90 -9.05
C GLY A 47 -8.69 7.68 -10.00
N ILE A 48 -7.85 6.69 -9.71
CA ILE A 48 -7.85 5.42 -10.42
C ILE A 48 -9.22 4.74 -10.26
N LEU A 49 -9.70 4.60 -9.01
CA LEU A 49 -10.95 3.90 -8.73
C LEU A 49 -12.17 4.63 -9.30
N GLU A 50 -12.21 5.96 -9.24
CA GLU A 50 -13.26 6.76 -9.90
C GLU A 50 -13.36 6.43 -11.38
N TYR A 51 -12.23 6.48 -12.10
CA TYR A 51 -12.21 6.12 -13.52
C TYR A 51 -12.66 4.68 -13.78
N LEU A 52 -12.21 3.72 -12.95
CA LEU A 52 -12.58 2.31 -13.11
C LEU A 52 -14.10 2.08 -12.91
N GLN A 53 -14.72 2.82 -11.98
CA GLN A 53 -16.18 2.81 -11.78
C GLN A 53 -16.90 3.41 -13.00
N GLU A 54 -16.49 4.57 -13.49
CA GLU A 54 -17.04 5.22 -14.67
C GLU A 54 -16.89 4.35 -15.93
N TYR A 55 -15.75 3.70 -16.08
CA TYR A 55 -15.49 2.74 -17.16
C TYR A 55 -16.39 1.50 -17.06
N GLY A 56 -16.89 1.19 -15.86
CA GLY A 56 -17.75 0.04 -15.60
C GLY A 56 -16.98 -1.27 -15.50
N LEU A 57 -15.78 -1.25 -14.89
CA LEU A 57 -15.00 -2.47 -14.64
C LEU A 57 -15.83 -3.47 -13.84
N LYS A 58 -15.93 -4.72 -14.32
CA LYS A 58 -16.82 -5.75 -13.75
C LYS A 58 -16.11 -6.67 -12.75
N SER A 59 -14.80 -6.79 -12.81
CA SER A 59 -14.02 -7.66 -11.93
C SER A 59 -12.71 -6.98 -11.54
N TYR A 60 -12.35 -7.12 -10.27
CA TYR A 60 -11.09 -6.63 -9.69
C TYR A 60 -10.13 -7.77 -9.35
N ASP A 61 -10.38 -8.98 -9.85
CA ASP A 61 -9.63 -10.21 -9.53
C ASP A 61 -8.13 -10.13 -9.83
N LYS A 62 -7.74 -9.29 -10.78
CA LYS A 62 -6.34 -9.00 -11.11
C LYS A 62 -5.80 -7.72 -10.48
N CYS A 63 -6.57 -7.08 -9.59
CA CYS A 63 -6.15 -5.88 -8.88
C CYS A 63 -5.85 -6.20 -7.41
N PHE A 64 -4.83 -5.57 -6.86
CA PHE A 64 -4.54 -5.58 -5.43
C PHE A 64 -3.88 -4.27 -5.00
N PHE A 65 -3.81 -4.00 -3.70
CA PHE A 65 -3.33 -2.73 -3.17
C PHE A 65 -1.85 -2.77 -2.79
N ASN A 66 -1.18 -1.60 -2.85
CA ASN A 66 0.08 -1.37 -2.18
C ASN A 66 0.22 0.09 -1.72
N THR A 67 1.08 0.31 -0.72
CA THR A 67 1.40 1.63 -0.18
C THR A 67 2.74 2.16 -0.66
N ASP A 68 3.48 1.34 -1.43
CA ASP A 68 4.85 1.66 -1.83
C ASP A 68 5.73 2.03 -0.62
N GLY A 69 6.87 2.67 -0.83
CA GLY A 69 7.77 3.16 0.22
C GLY A 69 7.31 4.49 0.82
N SER A 70 6.17 4.49 1.51
CA SER A 70 5.60 5.69 2.10
C SER A 70 6.36 6.17 3.34
N SER A 71 6.29 7.47 3.62
CA SER A 71 6.84 8.05 4.85
C SER A 71 6.09 7.55 6.09
N PRO A 72 6.74 7.48 7.28
CA PRO A 72 6.07 7.00 8.50
C PRO A 72 4.80 7.79 8.87
N GLY A 73 4.75 9.09 8.58
CA GLY A 73 3.58 9.93 8.82
C GLY A 73 2.34 9.52 8.02
N PHE A 74 2.53 8.94 6.85
CA PHE A 74 1.44 8.46 6.01
C PHE A 74 0.62 7.36 6.70
N TYR A 75 1.27 6.49 7.47
CA TYR A 75 0.63 5.36 8.14
C TYR A 75 -0.17 5.73 9.40
N LYS A 76 -0.18 7.00 9.83
CA LYS A 76 -1.02 7.46 10.93
C LYS A 76 -2.51 7.30 10.66
N GLU A 77 -2.92 7.43 9.39
CA GLU A 77 -4.30 7.28 8.93
C GLU A 77 -4.71 5.81 8.71
N GLY A 78 -3.80 4.88 8.86
CA GLY A 78 -3.99 3.45 8.61
C GLY A 78 -2.96 2.88 7.65
N PHE A 79 -3.06 1.61 7.37
CA PHE A 79 -2.20 0.91 6.42
C PHE A 79 -3.05 0.40 5.23
N THR A 80 -3.08 -0.90 4.96
CA THR A 80 -3.92 -1.48 3.90
C THR A 80 -5.42 -1.30 4.19
N ASP A 81 -5.81 -1.18 5.45
CA ASP A 81 -7.18 -0.87 5.86
C ASP A 81 -7.65 0.49 5.32
N SER A 82 -6.79 1.51 5.31
CA SER A 82 -7.15 2.80 4.69
C SER A 82 -7.39 2.68 3.18
N LEU A 83 -6.66 1.84 2.47
CA LEU A 83 -6.85 1.59 1.04
C LEU A 83 -8.17 0.86 0.75
N ILE A 84 -8.53 -0.09 1.60
CA ILE A 84 -9.85 -0.76 1.55
C ILE A 84 -10.97 0.27 1.76
N LYS A 85 -10.80 1.16 2.76
CA LYS A 85 -11.79 2.22 3.02
C LYS A 85 -11.97 3.15 1.82
N ILE A 86 -10.88 3.60 1.22
CA ILE A 86 -10.91 4.40 -0.02
C ILE A 86 -11.68 3.66 -1.11
N ALA A 87 -11.44 2.36 -1.30
CA ALA A 87 -12.11 1.59 -2.34
C ALA A 87 -13.62 1.47 -2.09
N ILE A 88 -14.03 1.22 -0.85
CA ILE A 88 -15.45 1.18 -0.46
C ILE A 88 -16.12 2.54 -0.71
N ASP A 89 -15.49 3.63 -0.30
CA ASP A 89 -16.01 5.00 -0.45
C ASP A 89 -16.10 5.44 -1.92
N LYS A 90 -15.25 4.87 -2.78
CA LYS A 90 -15.31 5.08 -4.25
C LYS A 90 -16.26 4.12 -4.96
N GLY A 91 -17.04 3.34 -4.22
CA GLY A 91 -18.09 2.49 -4.77
C GLY A 91 -17.64 1.13 -5.30
N VAL A 92 -16.41 0.70 -4.99
CA VAL A 92 -15.98 -0.67 -5.26
C VAL A 92 -16.85 -1.63 -4.44
N PRO A 93 -17.38 -2.72 -5.03
CA PRO A 93 -18.14 -3.70 -4.27
C PRO A 93 -17.37 -4.20 -3.05
N LEU A 94 -18.03 -4.28 -1.90
CA LEU A 94 -17.41 -4.55 -0.61
C LEU A 94 -16.46 -5.76 -0.64
N ILE A 95 -16.91 -6.87 -1.19
CA ILE A 95 -16.12 -8.11 -1.26
C ILE A 95 -14.90 -7.93 -2.16
N GLU A 96 -15.03 -7.20 -3.27
CA GLU A 96 -13.90 -6.92 -4.17
C GLU A 96 -12.84 -6.05 -3.46
N ALA A 97 -13.26 -5.04 -2.68
CA ALA A 97 -12.33 -4.20 -1.92
C ALA A 97 -11.50 -5.04 -0.92
N TYR A 98 -12.12 -5.97 -0.20
CA TYR A 98 -11.40 -6.87 0.70
C TYR A 98 -10.54 -7.90 -0.05
N ASN A 99 -11.02 -8.42 -1.19
CA ASN A 99 -10.26 -9.37 -2.01
C ASN A 99 -8.97 -8.73 -2.55
N MET A 100 -9.01 -7.46 -2.94
CA MET A 100 -7.80 -6.73 -3.39
C MET A 100 -6.74 -6.60 -2.28
N ALA A 101 -7.12 -6.67 -1.01
CA ALA A 101 -6.19 -6.64 0.13
C ALA A 101 -5.80 -8.04 0.64
N SER A 102 -6.37 -9.12 0.10
CA SER A 102 -6.20 -10.46 0.66
C SER A 102 -6.12 -11.56 -0.40
N LEU A 103 -7.26 -12.00 -0.94
CA LEU A 103 -7.34 -13.17 -1.80
C LEU A 103 -6.62 -12.97 -3.15
N ASN A 104 -6.75 -11.78 -3.75
CA ASN A 104 -6.16 -11.52 -5.07
C ASN A 104 -4.63 -11.59 -5.03
N ILE A 105 -4.01 -10.98 -4.01
CA ILE A 105 -2.57 -11.04 -3.83
C ILE A 105 -2.10 -12.46 -3.47
N ALA A 106 -2.89 -13.20 -2.65
CA ALA A 106 -2.57 -14.58 -2.34
C ALA A 106 -2.59 -15.47 -3.60
N ARG A 107 -3.57 -15.28 -4.50
CA ARG A 107 -3.63 -15.97 -5.80
C ARG A 107 -2.47 -15.60 -6.70
N TYR A 108 -2.10 -14.33 -6.77
CA TYR A 108 -0.97 -13.87 -7.58
C TYR A 108 0.33 -14.56 -7.16
N TYR A 109 0.57 -14.71 -5.86
CA TYR A 109 1.75 -15.40 -5.33
C TYR A 109 1.60 -16.91 -5.19
N HIS A 110 0.46 -17.49 -5.61
CA HIS A 110 0.16 -18.93 -5.51
C HIS A 110 0.24 -19.48 -4.07
N ILE A 111 -0.18 -18.65 -3.08
CA ILE A 111 -0.24 -19.01 -1.66
C ILE A 111 -1.68 -19.06 -1.13
N GLU A 112 -2.68 -19.02 -1.98
CA GLU A 112 -4.11 -19.03 -1.60
C GLU A 112 -4.55 -20.33 -0.94
N TYR A 113 -3.74 -21.39 -1.05
CA TYR A 113 -3.95 -22.63 -0.31
C TYR A 113 -3.66 -22.50 1.19
N LEU A 114 -2.95 -21.44 1.63
CA LEU A 114 -2.65 -21.12 3.03
C LEU A 114 -3.26 -19.79 3.48
N HIS A 115 -3.37 -18.80 2.61
CA HIS A 115 -3.68 -17.41 2.94
C HIS A 115 -4.78 -16.82 2.05
N GLY A 116 -5.26 -15.63 2.43
CA GLY A 116 -6.14 -14.79 1.61
C GLY A 116 -7.64 -15.01 1.83
N ASN A 117 -8.05 -16.12 2.44
CA ASN A 117 -9.45 -16.37 2.79
C ASN A 117 -9.59 -17.24 4.05
N ILE A 118 -10.79 -17.30 4.60
CA ILE A 118 -11.13 -18.15 5.74
C ILE A 118 -11.68 -19.47 5.20
N ALA A 119 -10.91 -20.56 5.33
CA ALA A 119 -11.33 -21.89 4.92
C ALA A 119 -10.58 -22.95 5.73
N THR A 120 -11.06 -24.18 5.72
CA THR A 120 -10.40 -25.32 6.36
C THR A 120 -8.99 -25.52 5.82
N GLY A 121 -8.02 -25.68 6.71
CA GLY A 121 -6.61 -25.87 6.36
C GLY A 121 -5.83 -24.58 6.08
N ARG A 122 -6.47 -23.40 6.19
CA ARG A 122 -5.81 -22.10 6.06
C ARG A 122 -5.18 -21.65 7.38
N VAL A 123 -4.15 -20.84 7.29
CA VAL A 123 -3.54 -20.19 8.45
C VAL A 123 -4.55 -19.19 9.04
N ALA A 124 -4.77 -19.27 10.35
CA ALA A 124 -5.71 -18.38 11.04
C ALA A 124 -5.10 -16.98 11.25
N ASN A 125 -4.97 -16.22 10.16
CA ASN A 125 -4.70 -14.79 10.14
C ASN A 125 -6.02 -14.08 9.85
N ILE A 126 -6.68 -13.56 10.89
CA ILE A 126 -8.07 -13.10 10.80
C ILE A 126 -8.20 -11.73 11.44
N ASN A 127 -8.77 -10.79 10.69
CA ASN A 127 -9.21 -9.50 11.19
C ASN A 127 -10.70 -9.57 11.56
N PHE A 128 -11.06 -9.11 12.76
CA PHE A 128 -12.42 -8.98 13.24
C PHE A 128 -12.80 -7.51 13.20
N LEU A 129 -13.79 -7.20 12.41
CA LEU A 129 -14.29 -5.84 12.19
C LEU A 129 -15.55 -5.62 13.02
N GLU A 130 -15.81 -4.38 13.44
CA GLU A 130 -17.10 -4.00 14.06
C GLU A 130 -18.17 -3.83 13.01
N GLU A 131 -17.82 -3.21 11.89
CA GLU A 131 -18.70 -2.94 10.77
C GLU A 131 -18.03 -3.34 9.45
N LYS A 132 -18.84 -3.80 8.50
CA LYS A 132 -18.33 -4.34 7.23
C LYS A 132 -17.67 -3.29 6.33
N ASP A 133 -18.03 -2.02 6.49
CA ASP A 133 -17.51 -0.87 5.73
C ASP A 133 -16.46 -0.05 6.50
N ASN A 134 -16.13 -0.49 7.72
CA ASN A 134 -14.99 0.00 8.49
C ASN A 134 -13.91 -1.09 8.55
N PRO A 135 -12.88 -1.03 7.69
CA PRO A 135 -11.86 -2.07 7.60
C PRO A 135 -10.82 -2.05 8.71
N THR A 136 -10.85 -1.07 9.62
CA THR A 136 -9.93 -1.03 10.76
C THR A 136 -10.29 -2.13 11.76
N PRO A 137 -9.39 -3.13 12.00
CA PRO A 137 -9.75 -4.27 12.82
C PRO A 137 -9.79 -3.91 14.30
N ARG A 138 -10.88 -4.30 14.97
CA ARG A 138 -11.00 -4.25 16.43
C ARG A 138 -10.17 -5.33 17.09
N SER A 139 -10.14 -6.53 16.50
CA SER A 139 -9.34 -7.64 16.99
C SER A 139 -8.62 -8.34 15.84
N VAL A 140 -7.46 -8.92 16.13
CA VAL A 140 -6.59 -9.57 15.12
C VAL A 140 -6.05 -10.88 15.69
N LEU A 141 -6.25 -11.95 14.92
CA LEU A 141 -5.53 -13.22 15.08
C LEU A 141 -4.36 -13.26 14.11
N SER A 142 -3.21 -13.70 14.60
CA SER A 142 -2.05 -14.06 13.78
C SER A 142 -1.64 -15.50 14.11
N LYS A 143 -1.69 -16.37 13.12
CA LYS A 143 -1.41 -17.81 13.28
C LYS A 143 -2.20 -18.45 14.44
N GLY A 144 -3.47 -18.02 14.58
CA GLY A 144 -4.37 -18.51 15.63
C GLY A 144 -4.18 -17.92 17.03
N GLN A 145 -3.26 -16.96 17.19
CA GLN A 145 -3.02 -16.28 18.47
C GLN A 145 -3.51 -14.84 18.41
N TRP A 146 -4.10 -14.35 19.49
CA TRP A 146 -4.50 -12.95 19.59
C TRP A 146 -3.26 -12.05 19.68
N VAL A 147 -3.13 -11.14 18.72
CA VAL A 147 -2.14 -10.04 18.75
C VAL A 147 -2.78 -8.71 19.11
N LYS A 148 -4.08 -8.57 18.81
CA LYS A 148 -4.94 -7.46 19.24
C LYS A 148 -6.31 -8.05 19.62
N LYS A 149 -6.88 -7.63 20.73
CA LYS A 149 -8.21 -8.05 21.18
C LYS A 149 -8.97 -6.86 21.78
N ASP A 150 -10.20 -6.67 21.33
CA ASP A 150 -11.10 -5.60 21.79
C ASP A 150 -10.44 -4.20 21.80
N GLY A 151 -9.66 -3.92 20.76
CA GLY A 151 -8.96 -2.63 20.59
C GLY A 151 -7.57 -2.56 21.25
N ALA A 152 -7.22 -3.49 22.17
CA ALA A 152 -5.96 -3.47 22.87
C ALA A 152 -4.95 -4.49 22.29
N ALA A 153 -3.67 -4.12 22.25
CA ALA A 153 -2.59 -5.04 21.93
C ALA A 153 -2.47 -6.13 23.01
N CYS A 154 -2.34 -7.39 22.59
CA CYS A 154 -2.24 -8.54 23.52
C CYS A 154 -0.80 -8.85 23.92
N ALA A 155 0.18 -8.38 23.15
CA ALA A 155 1.61 -8.57 23.42
C ALA A 155 2.41 -7.44 22.79
N GLU A 156 3.54 -7.11 23.39
CA GLU A 156 4.55 -6.30 22.72
C GLU A 156 5.16 -7.10 21.56
N TYR A 157 5.33 -6.44 20.43
CA TYR A 157 6.09 -7.01 19.33
C TYR A 157 7.55 -7.16 19.75
N LYS A 158 8.03 -8.40 19.75
CA LYS A 158 9.47 -8.68 19.86
C LYS A 158 9.94 -9.23 18.53
N SER A 159 10.97 -8.63 17.98
CA SER A 159 11.58 -9.15 16.76
C SER A 159 12.06 -10.60 17.02
N PRO A 160 11.64 -11.57 16.20
CA PRO A 160 12.15 -12.94 16.31
C PRO A 160 13.59 -13.06 15.80
N LEU A 161 14.11 -12.00 15.15
CA LEU A 161 15.45 -12.02 14.55
C LEU A 161 16.45 -11.46 15.55
N GLN A 162 17.45 -12.28 15.84
CA GLN A 162 18.68 -11.87 16.53
C GLN A 162 19.71 -11.61 15.43
N TRP A 163 19.92 -10.36 15.09
CA TRP A 163 20.78 -9.98 13.96
C TRP A 163 22.22 -10.47 14.10
N GLU A 164 22.69 -10.58 15.33
CA GLU A 164 24.00 -11.09 15.69
C GLU A 164 24.19 -12.56 15.27
N GLU A 165 23.14 -13.38 15.28
CA GLU A 165 23.18 -14.78 14.82
C GLU A 165 23.45 -14.88 13.31
N TYR A 166 23.16 -13.80 12.56
CA TYR A 166 23.46 -13.68 11.14
C TYR A 166 24.78 -12.93 10.84
N GLY A 167 25.58 -12.67 11.88
CA GLY A 167 26.85 -11.95 11.74
C GLY A 167 26.67 -10.45 11.46
N LEU A 168 25.49 -9.90 11.75
CA LEU A 168 25.20 -8.47 11.60
C LEU A 168 25.31 -7.79 12.96
N SER A 169 26.11 -6.73 13.02
CA SER A 169 26.17 -5.86 14.19
C SER A 169 25.13 -4.73 14.08
N PRO A 170 24.64 -4.21 15.21
CA PRO A 170 23.82 -2.98 15.18
C PRO A 170 24.55 -1.86 14.42
N LEU A 171 23.79 -1.07 13.70
CA LEU A 171 24.34 0.13 13.06
C LEU A 171 24.84 1.07 14.16
N ALA A 172 26.15 1.31 14.18
CA ALA A 172 26.77 2.31 15.04
C ALA A 172 27.01 3.57 14.23
N LEU A 173 26.39 4.67 14.65
CA LEU A 173 26.73 6.00 14.14
C LEU A 173 27.88 6.54 14.99
N ASP A 174 28.88 7.12 14.35
CA ASP A 174 30.02 7.78 15.00
C ASP A 174 29.77 9.27 15.27
N TRP A 175 28.52 9.70 15.14
CA TRP A 175 28.03 11.05 15.39
C TRP A 175 26.62 11.01 15.99
N ASP A 176 26.28 12.06 16.75
CA ASP A 176 24.95 12.23 17.32
C ASP A 176 24.07 13.04 16.37
N LEU A 177 22.91 12.48 15.99
CA LEU A 177 21.92 13.18 15.18
C LEU A 177 21.14 14.17 16.05
N THR A 178 21.20 15.45 15.68
CA THR A 178 20.48 16.52 16.34
C THR A 178 19.35 17.08 15.46
N GLU A 179 18.46 17.89 16.03
CA GLU A 179 17.44 18.59 15.24
C GLU A 179 18.04 19.51 14.19
N ASP A 180 19.20 20.12 14.48
CA ASP A 180 19.89 21.02 13.55
C ASP A 180 20.39 20.30 12.32
N ASP A 181 20.77 19.02 12.44
CA ASP A 181 21.19 18.18 11.31
C ASP A 181 20.05 17.87 10.33
N LEU A 182 18.80 17.99 10.79
CA LEU A 182 17.59 17.76 9.99
C LEU A 182 17.01 19.06 9.40
N GLN A 183 17.64 20.21 9.69
CA GLN A 183 17.20 21.50 9.15
C GLN A 183 17.84 21.75 7.78
N TYR A 184 17.00 22.01 6.81
CA TYR A 184 17.41 22.37 5.46
C TYR A 184 17.29 23.87 5.27
N SER A 185 18.36 24.51 4.78
CA SER A 185 18.43 25.96 4.58
C SER A 185 17.47 26.50 3.53
N MET A 186 16.97 25.64 2.66
CA MET A 186 15.99 26.00 1.63
C MET A 186 15.02 24.85 1.38
N PRO A 187 13.70 25.05 1.64
CA PRO A 187 12.71 24.08 1.25
C PRO A 187 12.61 24.00 -0.27
N PHE A 188 12.54 22.79 -0.80
CA PHE A 188 12.26 22.56 -2.21
C PHE A 188 11.10 21.56 -2.35
N GLY A 189 10.30 21.75 -3.38
CA GLY A 189 9.26 20.81 -3.77
C GLY A 189 9.72 19.95 -4.93
N ILE A 190 9.10 18.81 -5.08
CA ILE A 190 9.30 17.91 -6.22
C ILE A 190 8.01 17.81 -7.00
N ASN A 191 8.06 18.17 -8.26
CA ASN A 191 6.93 18.00 -9.19
C ASN A 191 7.11 16.73 -10.00
N MET A 192 6.10 15.87 -10.03
CA MET A 192 6.11 14.69 -10.89
C MET A 192 5.55 15.02 -12.26
N GLU A 193 6.38 14.93 -13.29
CA GLU A 193 5.93 15.09 -14.68
C GLU A 193 5.25 13.82 -15.22
N ASN A 194 5.73 12.66 -14.75
CA ASN A 194 5.17 11.35 -15.08
C ASN A 194 5.67 10.32 -14.05
N SER A 195 5.37 9.04 -14.25
CA SER A 195 5.75 7.95 -13.33
C SER A 195 7.26 7.78 -13.10
N VAL A 196 8.10 8.42 -13.89
CA VAL A 196 9.56 8.24 -13.85
C VAL A 196 10.30 9.56 -13.61
N ILE A 197 9.78 10.67 -14.15
CA ILE A 197 10.46 11.96 -14.14
C ILE A 197 9.92 12.85 -13.05
N THR A 198 10.82 13.27 -12.15
CA THR A 198 10.56 14.32 -11.15
C THR A 198 11.43 15.54 -11.44
N LYS A 199 10.89 16.72 -11.20
CA LYS A 199 11.64 17.97 -11.29
C LYS A 199 11.54 18.75 -9.98
N PRO A 200 12.67 19.21 -9.44
CA PRO A 200 12.63 20.09 -8.28
C PRO A 200 12.05 21.46 -8.66
N TYR A 201 11.35 22.07 -7.75
CA TYR A 201 10.96 23.48 -7.82
C TYR A 201 11.19 24.18 -6.50
N SER A 202 11.47 25.49 -6.55
CA SER A 202 11.67 26.30 -5.36
C SER A 202 10.33 26.64 -4.74
N ILE A 203 10.20 26.42 -3.43
CA ILE A 203 9.06 26.86 -2.66
C ILE A 203 9.39 28.26 -2.11
N HIS A 204 8.58 29.26 -2.46
CA HIS A 204 8.65 30.58 -1.83
C HIS A 204 7.79 30.54 -0.57
N ILE A 205 8.45 30.59 0.59
CA ILE A 205 7.78 30.73 1.88
C ILE A 205 7.69 32.22 2.18
N ASP A 206 6.48 32.74 2.34
CA ASP A 206 6.27 34.08 2.86
C ASP A 206 6.45 34.05 4.39
N ILE A 207 7.66 34.32 4.82
CA ILE A 207 8.03 34.38 6.25
C ILE A 207 7.39 35.55 7.01
N SER A 208 6.65 36.48 6.31
CA SER A 208 5.90 37.55 6.95
C SER A 208 4.57 37.05 7.55
N ARG A 209 4.14 35.85 7.23
CA ARG A 209 2.96 35.21 7.82
C ARG A 209 3.43 34.14 8.80
N GLU A 210 3.26 34.38 10.08
CA GLU A 210 3.40 33.37 11.14
C GLU A 210 2.32 32.29 10.99
N VAL A 211 2.44 31.45 9.97
CA VAL A 211 1.61 30.25 9.81
C VAL A 211 2.57 29.11 9.52
N LEU A 212 2.92 28.43 10.58
CA LEU A 212 3.41 27.05 10.53
C LEU A 212 2.19 26.12 10.56
#